data_d232d29cc1f8d717314af55d4687d4b3
#
_entry.id   d232d29cc1f8d717314af55d4687d4b3
#
_cell.length_a   1.000
_cell.length_b   1.000
_cell.length_c   1.000
_cell.angle_alpha   90.00
_cell.angle_beta   90.00
_cell.angle_gamma   90.00
#
_symmetry.space_group_name_H-M   'P 1'
#
loop_
_entity.id
_entity.type
_entity.pdbx_description
1 polymer ?
#
loop_
_entity_poly.entity_id
_entity_poly.type
_entity_poly.pdbx_seq_one_letter_code
_entity_poly.pdbx_strand_id
1 'polypeptide(L)'
;MKSSYYSSKKIDATGATYRLIIGQRSNGKTFNCCRKIIDEYIDHGIPSAYIRRMDEMIKPSNIQNLFRPHHFDLQKDGTVKNYIDEKTEHKYNSITYWRRAWYLCRVDTDDAGRTIKTAQDKDPFCRAYSINAAETTKGQDAGEIKYICFDEFITRQFYLANEFVKFQNLLSSLIRDRDGVIIYMLANTVSKHCPYFRDMGLFRIQQQQQGTIDLYTMGDSKTKIAVEYCSPTKATTKVSKYFAFDNPQLKMITTGTWEIALYRHAPEQLSHHPIILTFFVIYDGRTIQGDIYQYKDAPLIFWHPKTTEIKDPDHTIIYKEDQEDSNPLHQIYYMAGQTKAQKVIAALIRQQKTFYADNETGENVKAWMRFTSKAVI
;
A
#
# COMPACT_ATOMS: atom_id res chain seq x y z
N MET A 1 -7.83 7.85 -30.17
CA MET A 1 -7.43 6.62 -29.42
C MET A 1 -8.06 6.67 -28.03
N LYS A 2 -8.82 5.64 -27.61
CA LYS A 2 -9.32 5.59 -26.23
C LYS A 2 -8.10 5.56 -25.28
N SER A 3 -8.08 6.45 -24.30
CA SER A 3 -7.03 6.53 -23.26
C SER A 3 -6.75 5.14 -22.71
N SER A 4 -5.51 4.70 -22.81
CA SER A 4 -5.05 3.42 -22.22
C SER A 4 -4.75 3.54 -20.72
N TYR A 5 -4.94 4.74 -20.15
CA TYR A 5 -4.68 5.03 -18.76
C TYR A 5 -5.90 4.82 -17.86
N TYR A 6 -5.64 4.59 -16.58
CA TYR A 6 -6.65 4.42 -15.56
C TYR A 6 -7.62 5.62 -15.47
N SER A 7 -8.89 5.32 -15.21
CA SER A 7 -9.93 6.32 -14.93
C SER A 7 -10.76 5.88 -13.74
N SER A 8 -10.89 6.73 -12.74
CA SER A 8 -11.64 6.46 -11.51
C SER A 8 -13.17 6.52 -11.67
N LYS A 9 -13.70 6.81 -12.87
CA LYS A 9 -15.15 6.99 -13.10
C LYS A 9 -16.01 5.85 -12.52
N LYS A 10 -15.55 4.60 -12.61
CA LYS A 10 -16.29 3.43 -12.11
C LYS A 10 -16.35 3.41 -10.59
N ILE A 11 -15.20 3.59 -9.93
CA ILE A 11 -15.16 3.60 -8.47
C ILE A 11 -15.83 4.86 -7.90
N ASP A 12 -15.76 5.99 -8.60
CA ASP A 12 -16.44 7.23 -8.21
C ASP A 12 -17.96 7.07 -8.22
N ALA A 13 -18.50 6.36 -9.21
CA ALA A 13 -19.92 6.07 -9.34
C ALA A 13 -20.49 5.23 -8.18
N THR A 14 -19.64 4.58 -7.38
CA THR A 14 -20.08 3.82 -6.19
C THR A 14 -20.57 4.71 -5.05
N GLY A 15 -20.20 5.98 -5.04
CA GLY A 15 -20.49 6.91 -3.94
C GLY A 15 -19.77 6.58 -2.63
N ALA A 16 -18.73 5.71 -2.67
CA ALA A 16 -18.00 5.33 -1.47
C ALA A 16 -17.13 6.47 -0.94
N THR A 17 -17.04 6.59 0.39
CA THR A 17 -16.17 7.54 1.08
C THR A 17 -14.69 7.17 0.93
N TYR A 18 -14.38 5.89 1.15
CA TYR A 18 -13.03 5.34 0.93
C TYR A 18 -12.99 4.62 -0.42
N ARG A 19 -12.04 4.98 -1.25
CA ARG A 19 -11.81 4.42 -2.58
C ARG A 19 -10.41 3.89 -2.69
N LEU A 20 -10.25 2.58 -2.49
CA LEU A 20 -8.98 1.88 -2.59
C LEU A 20 -8.78 1.44 -4.04
N ILE A 21 -7.70 1.89 -4.67
CA ILE A 21 -7.39 1.63 -6.08
C ILE A 21 -6.06 0.88 -6.15
N ILE A 22 -6.15 -0.40 -6.47
CA ILE A 22 -5.01 -1.32 -6.44
C ILE A 22 -4.78 -1.83 -7.86
N GLY A 23 -3.54 -1.83 -8.33
CA GLY A 23 -3.23 -2.32 -9.69
C GLY A 23 -1.77 -2.16 -10.06
N GLN A 24 -1.47 -2.45 -11.32
CA GLN A 24 -0.09 -2.42 -11.83
C GLN A 24 0.56 -1.03 -11.70
N ARG A 25 1.89 -1.02 -11.71
CA ARG A 25 2.66 0.23 -11.77
C ARG A 25 2.41 0.98 -13.08
N SER A 26 2.52 2.30 -13.03
CA SER A 26 2.44 3.17 -14.21
C SER A 26 1.12 3.08 -15.00
N ASN A 27 0.04 2.58 -14.40
CA ASN A 27 -1.27 2.55 -15.05
C ASN A 27 -2.02 3.90 -15.02
N GLY A 28 -1.50 4.91 -14.29
CA GLY A 28 -2.09 6.25 -14.23
C GLY A 28 -2.99 6.53 -13.02
N LYS A 29 -3.02 5.67 -11.99
CA LYS A 29 -3.80 5.88 -10.76
C LYS A 29 -3.48 7.23 -10.10
N THR A 30 -2.21 7.45 -9.78
CA THR A 30 -1.73 8.71 -9.16
C THR A 30 -2.01 9.90 -10.07
N PHE A 31 -1.77 9.76 -11.38
CA PHE A 31 -2.09 10.80 -12.36
C PHE A 31 -3.58 11.17 -12.31
N ASN A 32 -4.48 10.19 -12.33
CA ASN A 32 -5.92 10.45 -12.28
C ASN A 32 -6.34 11.17 -10.99
N CYS A 33 -5.82 10.75 -9.84
CA CYS A 33 -6.10 11.39 -8.56
C CYS A 33 -5.57 12.84 -8.52
N CYS A 34 -4.33 13.06 -8.94
CA CYS A 34 -3.75 14.41 -9.00
C CYS A 34 -4.51 15.35 -9.96
N ARG A 35 -4.99 14.85 -11.09
CA ARG A 35 -5.82 15.64 -12.02
C ARG A 35 -7.12 16.10 -11.33
N LYS A 36 -7.80 15.21 -10.60
CA LYS A 36 -9.00 15.57 -9.84
C LYS A 36 -8.74 16.65 -8.79
N ILE A 37 -7.61 16.57 -8.09
CA ILE A 37 -7.19 17.57 -7.09
C ILE A 37 -7.03 18.94 -7.74
N ILE A 38 -6.38 19.01 -8.90
CA ILE A 38 -6.21 20.28 -9.65
C ILE A 38 -7.56 20.81 -10.12
N ASP A 39 -8.38 19.94 -10.71
CA ASP A 39 -9.67 20.31 -11.27
C ASP A 39 -10.62 20.86 -10.19
N GLU A 40 -10.70 20.18 -9.04
CA GLU A 40 -11.54 20.62 -7.92
C GLU A 40 -11.14 22.01 -7.42
N TYR A 41 -9.84 22.27 -7.32
CA TYR A 41 -9.37 23.57 -6.87
C TYR A 41 -9.64 24.68 -7.90
N ILE A 42 -9.37 24.42 -9.18
CA ILE A 42 -9.62 25.44 -10.21
C ILE A 42 -11.11 25.71 -10.37
N ASP A 43 -11.95 24.67 -10.34
CA ASP A 43 -13.38 24.79 -10.58
C ASP A 43 -14.17 25.32 -9.36
N HIS A 44 -13.74 24.98 -8.13
CA HIS A 44 -14.51 25.26 -6.90
C HIS A 44 -13.71 25.99 -5.80
N GLY A 45 -12.40 26.13 -5.95
CA GLY A 45 -11.53 26.75 -4.93
C GLY A 45 -11.26 25.85 -3.73
N ILE A 46 -11.65 24.56 -3.76
CA ILE A 46 -11.54 23.66 -2.63
C ILE A 46 -10.21 22.88 -2.70
N PRO A 47 -9.30 23.06 -1.72
CA PRO A 47 -8.02 22.37 -1.69
C PRO A 47 -8.15 20.90 -1.34
N SER A 48 -7.05 20.18 -1.44
CA SER A 48 -6.95 18.75 -1.15
C SER A 48 -5.71 18.42 -0.33
N ALA A 49 -5.66 17.20 0.22
CA ALA A 49 -4.51 16.69 0.94
C ALA A 49 -3.87 15.50 0.21
N TYR A 50 -2.55 15.47 0.17
CA TYR A 50 -1.77 14.35 -0.35
C TYR A 50 -0.93 13.73 0.77
N ILE A 51 -1.07 12.44 1.00
CA ILE A 51 -0.48 11.74 2.13
C ILE A 51 0.55 10.72 1.65
N ARG A 52 1.71 10.71 2.32
CA ARG A 52 2.73 9.66 2.20
C ARG A 52 3.02 9.07 3.58
N ARG A 53 3.65 7.91 3.61
CA ARG A 53 3.97 7.24 4.88
C ARG A 53 5.01 8.01 5.71
N MET A 54 6.12 8.38 5.06
CA MET A 54 7.29 8.96 5.73
C MET A 54 7.50 10.41 5.34
N ASP A 55 7.99 11.22 6.27
CA ASP A 55 8.29 12.64 6.07
C ASP A 55 9.32 12.88 4.96
N GLU A 56 10.30 11.97 4.84
CA GLU A 56 11.27 11.98 3.76
C GLU A 56 10.63 11.96 2.36
N MET A 57 9.50 11.27 2.23
CA MET A 57 8.79 11.11 0.94
C MET A 57 8.10 12.40 0.48
N ILE A 58 7.92 13.38 1.38
CA ILE A 58 7.30 14.67 1.05
C ILE A 58 8.30 15.83 1.01
N LYS A 59 9.61 15.55 1.10
CA LYS A 59 10.65 16.56 0.87
C LYS A 59 10.64 17.04 -0.60
N PRO A 60 11.00 18.30 -0.87
CA PRO A 60 10.99 18.85 -2.23
C PRO A 60 11.73 17.98 -3.25
N SER A 61 12.90 17.44 -2.89
CA SER A 61 13.68 16.55 -3.76
C SER A 61 12.90 15.33 -4.26
N ASN A 62 11.91 14.87 -3.50
CA ASN A 62 11.18 13.64 -3.78
C ASN A 62 9.79 13.88 -4.41
N ILE A 63 9.15 15.02 -4.12
CA ILE A 63 7.73 15.17 -4.46
C ILE A 63 7.38 16.46 -5.23
N GLN A 64 8.27 17.45 -5.30
CA GLN A 64 7.96 18.75 -5.96
C GLN A 64 7.40 18.60 -7.38
N ASN A 65 7.81 17.57 -8.10
CA ASN A 65 7.41 17.31 -9.50
C ASN A 65 6.16 16.42 -9.62
N LEU A 66 5.47 16.07 -8.53
CA LEU A 66 4.30 15.17 -8.55
C LEU A 66 3.23 15.64 -9.54
N PHE A 67 2.93 16.92 -9.55
CA PHE A 67 1.92 17.52 -10.40
C PHE A 67 2.43 18.01 -11.77
N ARG A 68 3.75 17.96 -12.02
CA ARG A 68 4.34 18.43 -13.28
C ARG A 68 3.77 17.76 -14.53
N PRO A 69 3.44 16.45 -14.54
CA PRO A 69 2.83 15.82 -15.73
C PRO A 69 1.48 16.42 -16.15
N HIS A 70 0.82 17.19 -15.26
CA HIS A 70 -0.47 17.81 -15.51
C HIS A 70 -0.38 19.18 -16.18
N HIS A 71 0.82 19.73 -16.38
CA HIS A 71 1.00 20.98 -17.11
C HIS A 71 0.61 20.82 -18.58
N PHE A 72 0.79 19.63 -19.17
CA PHE A 72 0.67 19.44 -20.61
C PHE A 72 -0.38 18.40 -20.95
N ASP A 73 -1.26 18.76 -21.88
CA ASP A 73 -2.19 17.85 -22.55
C ASP A 73 -1.80 17.68 -24.02
N LEU A 74 -1.60 16.43 -24.43
CA LEU A 74 -1.38 16.08 -25.83
C LEU A 74 -2.72 16.07 -26.55
N GLN A 75 -2.89 16.95 -27.49
CA GLN A 75 -4.10 17.07 -28.33
C GLN A 75 -4.14 15.98 -29.40
N LYS A 76 -5.33 15.77 -30.00
CA LYS A 76 -5.53 14.75 -31.05
C LYS A 76 -4.71 15.02 -32.31
N ASP A 77 -4.41 16.28 -32.60
CA ASP A 77 -3.59 16.74 -33.73
C ASP A 77 -2.09 16.64 -33.47
N GLY A 78 -1.68 16.18 -32.29
CA GLY A 78 -0.27 16.07 -31.88
C GLY A 78 0.29 17.34 -31.25
N THR A 79 -0.46 18.42 -31.14
CA THR A 79 -0.03 19.62 -30.42
C THR A 79 -0.07 19.38 -28.90
N VAL A 80 0.81 20.07 -28.17
CA VAL A 80 0.86 20.03 -26.71
C VAL A 80 0.37 21.37 -26.18
N LYS A 81 -0.70 21.34 -25.40
CA LYS A 81 -1.24 22.53 -24.74
C LYS A 81 -0.92 22.54 -23.28
N ASN A 82 -0.75 23.72 -22.70
CA ASN A 82 -0.60 23.85 -21.25
C ASN A 82 -2.00 23.80 -20.61
N TYR A 83 -2.29 22.67 -19.95
CA TYR A 83 -3.58 22.44 -19.33
C TYR A 83 -3.92 23.48 -18.24
N ILE A 84 -2.92 23.84 -17.43
CA ILE A 84 -3.12 24.82 -16.33
C ILE A 84 -3.45 26.19 -16.92
N ASP A 85 -2.71 26.61 -17.95
CA ASP A 85 -2.90 27.89 -18.59
C ASP A 85 -4.30 28.03 -19.22
N GLU A 86 -4.73 27.01 -19.97
CA GLU A 86 -6.07 27.00 -20.55
C GLU A 86 -7.18 26.96 -19.50
N LYS A 87 -7.04 26.07 -18.50
CA LYS A 87 -8.09 25.87 -17.50
C LYS A 87 -8.23 27.04 -16.53
N THR A 88 -7.17 27.83 -16.32
CA THR A 88 -7.19 29.03 -15.49
C THR A 88 -7.38 30.32 -16.27
N GLU A 89 -7.84 30.23 -17.53
CA GLU A 89 -8.04 31.39 -18.41
C GLU A 89 -6.78 32.27 -18.47
N HIS A 90 -5.62 31.63 -18.65
CA HIS A 90 -4.29 32.26 -18.72
C HIS A 90 -3.82 32.95 -17.42
N LYS A 91 -4.47 32.75 -16.30
CA LYS A 91 -4.03 33.31 -15.02
C LYS A 91 -2.76 32.65 -14.50
N TYR A 92 -2.68 31.32 -14.59
CA TYR A 92 -1.53 30.52 -14.17
C TYR A 92 -1.12 29.57 -15.29
N ASN A 93 0.16 29.25 -15.37
CA ASN A 93 0.68 28.32 -16.39
C ASN A 93 1.63 27.27 -15.80
N SER A 94 1.81 27.24 -14.47
CA SER A 94 2.76 26.36 -13.81
C SER A 94 2.34 26.04 -12.36
N ILE A 95 3.09 25.13 -11.73
CA ILE A 95 2.88 24.71 -10.36
C ILE A 95 4.22 24.78 -9.62
N THR A 96 4.21 25.33 -8.41
CA THR A 96 5.36 25.37 -7.52
C THR A 96 5.09 24.65 -6.22
N TYR A 97 6.12 24.00 -5.65
CA TYR A 97 6.06 23.35 -4.34
C TYR A 97 6.85 24.15 -3.32
N TRP A 98 6.19 24.57 -2.26
CA TRP A 98 6.80 25.35 -1.19
C TRP A 98 6.14 25.04 0.16
N ARG A 99 6.92 24.92 1.21
CA ARG A 99 6.44 24.64 2.57
C ARG A 99 5.43 23.48 2.65
N ARG A 100 5.76 22.37 2.00
CA ARG A 100 4.90 21.13 1.93
C ARG A 100 3.54 21.38 1.28
N ALA A 101 3.47 22.28 0.32
CA ALA A 101 2.23 22.56 -0.40
C ALA A 101 2.51 22.92 -1.85
N TRP A 102 1.56 22.63 -2.72
CA TRP A 102 1.59 23.02 -4.14
C TRP A 102 0.67 24.17 -4.38
N TYR A 103 1.17 25.10 -5.15
CA TYR A 103 0.49 26.34 -5.53
C TYR A 103 0.45 26.48 -7.05
N LEU A 104 -0.65 26.99 -7.59
CA LEU A 104 -0.68 27.47 -8.95
C LEU A 104 0.19 28.73 -9.04
N CYS A 105 0.96 28.84 -10.13
CA CYS A 105 1.81 30.02 -10.35
C CYS A 105 1.91 30.34 -11.83
N ARG A 106 2.31 31.57 -12.14
CA ARG A 106 2.69 31.99 -13.47
C ARG A 106 4.20 32.12 -13.55
N VAL A 107 4.76 31.57 -14.58
CA VAL A 107 6.17 31.72 -14.93
C VAL A 107 6.27 32.27 -16.34
N ASP A 108 7.08 33.29 -16.52
CA ASP A 108 7.34 33.94 -17.79
C ASP A 108 8.84 33.90 -18.06
N THR A 109 9.23 34.24 -19.30
CA THR A 109 10.64 34.34 -19.69
C THR A 109 11.01 35.80 -19.76
N ASP A 110 12.08 36.18 -19.07
CA ASP A 110 12.61 37.55 -19.14
C ASP A 110 13.36 37.80 -20.46
N ASP A 111 13.74 39.05 -20.67
CA ASP A 111 14.46 39.48 -21.90
C ASP A 111 15.81 38.75 -22.07
N ALA A 112 16.36 38.19 -21.01
CA ALA A 112 17.59 37.39 -21.02
C ALA A 112 17.34 35.90 -21.24
N GLY A 113 16.08 35.47 -21.47
CA GLY A 113 15.70 34.07 -21.66
C GLY A 113 15.62 33.25 -20.40
N ARG A 114 15.62 33.87 -19.20
CA ARG A 114 15.53 33.18 -17.92
C ARG A 114 14.09 33.07 -17.46
N THR A 115 13.70 31.90 -16.97
CA THR A 115 12.38 31.67 -16.40
C THR A 115 12.25 32.38 -15.05
N ILE A 116 11.27 33.26 -14.92
CA ILE A 116 10.95 33.98 -13.70
C ILE A 116 9.52 33.69 -13.27
N LYS A 117 9.28 33.60 -11.96
CA LYS A 117 7.94 33.46 -11.40
C LYS A 117 7.33 34.84 -11.20
N THR A 118 6.31 35.17 -11.99
CA THR A 118 5.67 36.50 -12.01
C THR A 118 4.44 36.59 -11.13
N ALA A 119 3.77 35.44 -10.87
CA ALA A 119 2.63 35.35 -9.96
C ALA A 119 2.57 34.01 -9.26
N GLN A 120 1.96 33.98 -8.09
CA GLN A 120 1.64 32.74 -7.34
C GLN A 120 0.29 32.91 -6.67
N ASP A 121 -0.50 31.83 -6.67
CA ASP A 121 -1.75 31.82 -5.90
C ASP A 121 -1.48 32.00 -4.42
N LYS A 122 -2.37 32.69 -3.76
CA LYS A 122 -2.27 32.97 -2.31
C LYS A 122 -2.42 31.68 -1.51
N ASP A 123 -3.33 30.82 -1.92
CA ASP A 123 -3.66 29.58 -1.23
C ASP A 123 -3.16 28.34 -2.00
N PRO A 124 -2.72 27.30 -1.32
CA PRO A 124 -2.30 26.08 -1.96
C PRO A 124 -3.51 25.26 -2.42
N PHE A 125 -3.44 24.68 -3.61
CA PHE A 125 -4.46 23.75 -4.06
C PHE A 125 -4.31 22.34 -3.44
N CYS A 126 -3.11 21.99 -2.94
CA CYS A 126 -2.86 20.71 -2.26
C CYS A 126 -1.75 20.84 -1.23
N ARG A 127 -1.93 20.23 -0.06
CA ARG A 127 -0.91 20.14 0.99
C ARG A 127 -0.42 18.70 1.15
N ALA A 128 0.90 18.54 1.36
CA ALA A 128 1.52 17.26 1.61
C ALA A 128 1.60 16.97 3.11
N TYR A 129 1.20 15.76 3.50
CA TYR A 129 1.25 15.25 4.87
C TYR A 129 1.97 13.90 4.91
N SER A 130 2.54 13.57 6.06
CA SER A 130 3.12 12.26 6.31
C SER A 130 2.54 11.62 7.57
N ILE A 131 2.35 10.30 7.54
CA ILE A 131 1.75 9.57 8.67
C ILE A 131 2.69 9.57 9.88
N ASN A 132 4.01 9.44 9.68
CA ASN A 132 4.96 9.43 10.79
C ASN A 132 5.09 10.78 11.51
N ALA A 133 4.72 11.88 10.87
CA ALA A 133 4.75 13.23 11.46
C ALA A 133 3.32 13.77 11.73
N ALA A 134 2.30 12.92 11.73
CA ALA A 134 0.91 13.32 11.92
C ALA A 134 0.67 14.10 13.24
N GLU A 135 1.39 13.73 14.29
CA GLU A 135 1.25 14.42 15.59
C GLU A 135 1.75 15.86 15.58
N THR A 136 2.75 16.18 14.77
CA THR A 136 3.28 17.55 14.65
C THR A 136 2.39 18.47 13.82
N THR A 137 1.42 17.90 13.10
CA THR A 137 0.45 18.64 12.28
C THR A 137 -0.86 18.92 13.02
N LYS A 138 -1.02 18.41 14.24
CA LYS A 138 -2.18 18.69 15.09
C LYS A 138 -2.27 20.19 15.33
N GLY A 139 -3.44 20.78 15.03
CA GLY A 139 -3.68 22.22 15.21
C GLY A 139 -3.50 23.07 13.94
N GLN A 140 -2.93 22.55 12.87
CA GLN A 140 -2.98 23.25 11.59
C GLN A 140 -4.40 23.15 11.03
N ASP A 141 -5.01 24.30 10.78
CA ASP A 141 -6.29 24.32 10.07
C ASP A 141 -6.03 24.01 8.59
N ALA A 142 -6.52 22.87 8.15
CA ALA A 142 -6.40 22.46 6.75
C ALA A 142 -7.40 23.20 5.85
N GLY A 143 -8.31 23.99 6.43
CA GLY A 143 -9.43 24.58 5.69
C GLY A 143 -10.42 23.51 5.21
N GLU A 144 -11.31 23.89 4.31
CA GLU A 144 -12.18 22.94 3.61
C GLU A 144 -11.33 22.05 2.70
N ILE A 145 -11.51 20.72 2.78
CA ILE A 145 -10.78 19.74 1.96
C ILE A 145 -11.78 18.87 1.22
N LYS A 146 -11.58 18.67 -0.10
CA LYS A 146 -12.43 17.78 -0.90
C LYS A 146 -11.87 16.37 -1.02
N TYR A 147 -10.60 16.25 -1.42
CA TYR A 147 -9.96 14.97 -1.63
C TYR A 147 -8.80 14.77 -0.66
N ILE A 148 -8.67 13.56 -0.16
CA ILE A 148 -7.48 13.07 0.53
C ILE A 148 -6.92 11.92 -0.30
N CYS A 149 -5.69 12.07 -0.78
CA CYS A 149 -5.01 11.05 -1.57
C CYS A 149 -3.86 10.46 -0.76
N PHE A 150 -4.03 9.22 -0.27
CA PHE A 150 -2.94 8.46 0.34
C PHE A 150 -2.30 7.57 -0.72
N ASP A 151 -1.13 7.96 -1.20
CA ASP A 151 -0.41 7.22 -2.24
C ASP A 151 0.62 6.26 -1.66
N GLU A 152 0.71 5.06 -2.27
CA GLU A 152 1.55 3.94 -1.83
C GLU A 152 1.20 3.41 -0.42
N PHE A 153 -0.11 3.23 -0.12
CA PHE A 153 -0.51 2.69 1.18
C PHE A 153 -0.08 1.22 1.37
N ILE A 154 0.10 0.44 0.29
CA ILE A 154 0.74 -0.88 0.35
C ILE A 154 2.23 -0.74 0.05
N THR A 155 3.05 -1.37 0.88
CA THR A 155 4.52 -1.32 0.75
C THR A 155 5.15 -2.69 0.86
N ARG A 156 6.33 -2.87 0.24
CA ARG A 156 7.21 -4.03 0.44
C ARG A 156 8.10 -3.91 1.66
N GLN A 157 8.30 -2.69 2.15
CA GLN A 157 9.21 -2.41 3.26
C GLN A 157 8.52 -2.71 4.59
N PHE A 158 8.34 -1.73 5.41
CA PHE A 158 7.71 -1.84 6.71
C PHE A 158 6.56 -0.84 6.84
N TYR A 159 5.60 -1.18 7.68
CA TYR A 159 4.56 -0.28 8.16
C TYR A 159 5.00 0.32 9.49
N LEU A 160 4.55 1.53 9.77
CA LEU A 160 4.78 2.15 11.07
C LEU A 160 4.03 1.35 12.17
N ALA A 161 4.54 1.39 13.39
CA ALA A 161 3.79 0.85 14.52
C ALA A 161 2.45 1.59 14.65
N ASN A 162 1.35 0.83 14.73
CA ASN A 162 -0.03 1.34 14.77
C ASN A 162 -0.35 2.32 13.62
N GLU A 163 0.14 2.01 12.40
CA GLU A 163 0.04 2.92 11.25
C GLU A 163 -1.41 3.26 10.90
N PHE A 164 -2.33 2.30 10.97
CA PHE A 164 -3.74 2.57 10.70
C PHE A 164 -4.33 3.57 11.70
N VAL A 165 -4.04 3.42 12.99
CA VAL A 165 -4.48 4.38 14.03
C VAL A 165 -3.89 5.76 13.79
N LYS A 166 -2.60 5.86 13.44
CA LYS A 166 -1.96 7.14 13.08
C LYS A 166 -2.61 7.78 11.84
N PHE A 167 -2.94 6.97 10.85
CA PHE A 167 -3.65 7.43 9.66
C PHE A 167 -5.05 7.95 10.02
N GLN A 168 -5.82 7.23 10.86
CA GLN A 168 -7.14 7.69 11.32
C GLN A 168 -7.05 9.00 12.13
N ASN A 169 -6.03 9.14 12.98
CA ASN A 169 -5.79 10.39 13.71
C ASN A 169 -5.47 11.55 12.76
N LEU A 170 -4.69 11.30 11.71
CA LEU A 170 -4.43 12.32 10.68
C LEU A 170 -5.71 12.69 9.94
N LEU A 171 -6.51 11.71 9.53
CA LEU A 171 -7.80 11.95 8.89
C LEU A 171 -8.74 12.77 9.78
N SER A 172 -8.85 12.42 11.07
CA SER A 172 -9.64 13.18 12.04
C SER A 172 -9.19 14.66 12.12
N SER A 173 -7.88 14.90 12.08
CA SER A 173 -7.33 16.27 12.10
C SER A 173 -7.61 17.04 10.81
N LEU A 174 -7.64 16.36 9.65
CA LEU A 174 -7.87 16.95 8.34
C LEU A 174 -9.36 17.17 8.04
N ILE A 175 -10.19 16.20 8.39
CA ILE A 175 -11.62 16.20 8.06
C ILE A 175 -12.41 17.01 9.11
N ARG A 176 -12.06 16.82 10.40
CA ARG A 176 -12.83 17.35 11.55
C ARG A 176 -14.30 16.95 11.38
N ASP A 177 -15.23 17.87 11.62
CA ASP A 177 -16.68 17.62 11.53
C ASP A 177 -17.25 17.90 10.12
N ARG A 178 -16.46 17.69 9.05
CA ARG A 178 -16.86 17.99 7.68
C ARG A 178 -17.35 16.76 6.95
N ASP A 179 -18.44 16.92 6.20
CA ASP A 179 -19.00 15.90 5.35
C ASP A 179 -18.49 16.01 3.90
N GLY A 180 -18.68 14.95 3.12
CA GLY A 180 -18.43 14.95 1.68
C GLY A 180 -16.95 14.85 1.27
N VAL A 181 -16.04 14.62 2.22
CA VAL A 181 -14.63 14.32 1.92
C VAL A 181 -14.49 12.93 1.35
N ILE A 182 -13.71 12.80 0.28
CA ILE A 182 -13.46 11.54 -0.41
C ILE A 182 -11.99 11.14 -0.21
N ILE A 183 -11.76 9.90 0.23
CA ILE A 183 -10.44 9.38 0.56
C ILE A 183 -10.03 8.37 -0.51
N TYR A 184 -9.07 8.73 -1.34
CA TYR A 184 -8.41 7.84 -2.28
C TYR A 184 -7.19 7.20 -1.63
N MET A 185 -7.11 5.88 -1.65
CA MET A 185 -5.94 5.12 -1.23
C MET A 185 -5.39 4.36 -2.43
N LEU A 186 -4.20 4.73 -2.88
CA LEU A 186 -3.60 4.22 -4.11
C LEU A 186 -2.47 3.26 -3.78
N ALA A 187 -2.43 2.13 -4.47
CA ALA A 187 -1.35 1.17 -4.31
C ALA A 187 -1.05 0.35 -5.57
N ASN A 188 0.16 -0.17 -5.61
CA ASN A 188 0.53 -1.25 -6.52
C ASN A 188 0.24 -2.60 -5.86
N THR A 189 0.11 -3.66 -6.67
CA THR A 189 -0.14 -5.04 -6.25
C THR A 189 1.12 -5.69 -5.64
N VAL A 190 1.60 -5.12 -4.54
CA VAL A 190 2.88 -5.50 -3.92
C VAL A 190 2.73 -6.67 -2.96
N SER A 191 1.67 -6.66 -2.14
CA SER A 191 1.39 -7.71 -1.16
C SER A 191 -0.09 -7.72 -0.81
N LYS A 192 -0.67 -8.92 -0.68
CA LYS A 192 -2.03 -9.10 -0.15
C LYS A 192 -2.07 -8.92 1.38
N HIS A 193 -0.92 -9.00 2.04
CA HIS A 193 -0.78 -8.79 3.49
C HIS A 193 -0.52 -7.32 3.78
N CYS A 194 -1.59 -6.59 4.05
CA CYS A 194 -1.56 -5.18 4.35
C CYS A 194 -2.38 -4.91 5.62
N PRO A 195 -1.81 -4.26 6.65
CA PRO A 195 -2.54 -3.95 7.88
C PRO A 195 -3.86 -3.23 7.64
N TYR A 196 -3.91 -2.36 6.64
CA TYR A 196 -5.14 -1.64 6.28
C TYR A 196 -6.28 -2.57 5.88
N PHE A 197 -6.00 -3.69 5.20
CA PHE A 197 -7.05 -4.64 4.82
C PHE A 197 -7.69 -5.29 6.05
N ARG A 198 -6.85 -5.72 7.02
CA ARG A 198 -7.31 -6.28 8.28
C ARG A 198 -8.04 -5.24 9.12
N ASP A 199 -7.41 -4.10 9.36
CA ASP A 199 -7.91 -3.08 10.27
C ASP A 199 -9.17 -2.38 9.73
N MET A 200 -9.38 -2.41 8.41
CA MET A 200 -10.62 -1.97 7.74
C MET A 200 -11.62 -3.11 7.49
N GLY A 201 -11.35 -4.35 7.93
CA GLY A 201 -12.27 -5.48 7.76
C GLY A 201 -12.49 -5.92 6.30
N LEU A 202 -11.50 -5.78 5.42
CA LEU A 202 -11.62 -6.07 3.98
C LEU A 202 -11.26 -7.53 3.65
N PHE A 203 -11.96 -8.49 4.26
CA PHE A 203 -11.61 -9.91 4.21
C PHE A 203 -11.65 -10.55 2.82
N ARG A 204 -12.47 -10.02 1.89
CA ARG A 204 -12.61 -10.57 0.53
C ARG A 204 -11.47 -10.19 -0.42
N ILE A 205 -10.56 -9.29 0.00
CA ILE A 205 -9.45 -8.81 -0.86
C ILE A 205 -8.58 -9.96 -1.38
N GLN A 206 -8.47 -11.03 -0.62
CA GLN A 206 -7.69 -12.24 -0.97
C GLN A 206 -8.26 -12.96 -2.19
N GLN A 207 -9.58 -12.88 -2.37
CA GLN A 207 -10.36 -13.57 -3.40
C GLN A 207 -10.77 -12.65 -4.54
N GLN A 208 -10.57 -11.32 -4.38
CA GLN A 208 -11.00 -10.34 -5.37
C GLN A 208 -10.31 -10.57 -6.71
N GLN A 209 -11.11 -10.62 -7.76
CA GLN A 209 -10.62 -10.81 -9.13
C GLN A 209 -10.18 -9.48 -9.74
N GLN A 210 -9.15 -9.54 -10.59
CA GLN A 210 -8.68 -8.39 -11.32
C GLN A 210 -9.77 -7.85 -12.28
N GLY A 211 -9.98 -6.54 -12.27
CA GLY A 211 -11.02 -5.89 -13.07
C GLY A 211 -12.33 -5.68 -12.34
N THR A 212 -12.45 -6.07 -11.06
CA THR A 212 -13.66 -5.92 -10.26
C THR A 212 -13.57 -4.78 -9.23
N ILE A 213 -14.73 -4.34 -8.75
CA ILE A 213 -14.88 -3.41 -7.63
C ILE A 213 -15.73 -4.10 -6.57
N ASP A 214 -15.16 -4.30 -5.40
CA ASP A 214 -15.88 -4.82 -4.23
C ASP A 214 -16.35 -3.65 -3.35
N LEU A 215 -17.59 -3.76 -2.85
CA LEU A 215 -18.19 -2.80 -1.95
C LEU A 215 -18.34 -3.39 -0.56
N TYR A 216 -17.96 -2.60 0.45
CA TYR A 216 -18.11 -2.89 1.86
C TYR A 216 -18.88 -1.77 2.54
N THR A 217 -19.68 -2.13 3.53
CA THR A 217 -20.35 -1.17 4.41
C THR A 217 -19.92 -1.49 5.84
N MET A 218 -19.34 -0.52 6.52
CA MET A 218 -18.67 -0.72 7.79
C MET A 218 -19.38 -0.03 8.94
N GLY A 219 -19.49 -0.77 10.05
CA GLY A 219 -19.96 -0.27 11.31
C GLY A 219 -21.37 0.34 11.30
N ASP A 220 -21.73 0.95 12.42
CA ASP A 220 -23.01 1.63 12.61
C ASP A 220 -23.12 2.91 11.76
N SER A 221 -22.00 3.53 11.43
CA SER A 221 -21.91 4.70 10.54
C SER A 221 -22.30 4.42 9.09
N LYS A 222 -22.41 3.14 8.71
CA LYS A 222 -22.65 2.70 7.32
C LYS A 222 -21.66 3.29 6.32
N THR A 223 -20.43 3.55 6.76
CA THR A 223 -19.35 4.06 5.90
C THR A 223 -19.10 3.10 4.76
N LYS A 224 -19.16 3.61 3.53
CA LYS A 224 -18.93 2.82 2.32
C LYS A 224 -17.47 2.83 1.93
N ILE A 225 -16.92 1.65 1.67
CA ILE A 225 -15.57 1.44 1.15
C ILE A 225 -15.69 0.72 -0.19
N ALA A 226 -15.08 1.26 -1.22
CA ALA A 226 -14.95 0.60 -2.52
C ALA A 226 -13.49 0.19 -2.73
N VAL A 227 -13.27 -1.05 -3.13
CA VAL A 227 -11.94 -1.56 -3.46
C VAL A 227 -11.93 -1.97 -4.93
N GLU A 228 -11.19 -1.25 -5.74
CA GLU A 228 -10.99 -1.58 -7.15
C GLU A 228 -9.66 -2.30 -7.35
N TYR A 229 -9.73 -3.53 -7.83
CA TYR A 229 -8.58 -4.23 -8.36
C TYR A 229 -8.53 -3.98 -9.88
N CYS A 230 -7.71 -3.04 -10.29
CA CYS A 230 -7.69 -2.53 -11.66
C CYS A 230 -7.41 -3.60 -12.71
N SER A 231 -8.12 -3.55 -13.83
CA SER A 231 -7.78 -4.31 -15.03
C SER A 231 -6.38 -3.92 -15.55
N PRO A 232 -5.65 -4.84 -16.18
CA PRO A 232 -4.39 -4.51 -16.85
C PRO A 232 -4.62 -3.43 -17.92
N THR A 233 -3.74 -2.44 -17.99
CA THR A 233 -3.80 -1.40 -19.02
C THR A 233 -2.76 -1.67 -20.12
N LYS A 234 -3.12 -1.42 -21.38
CA LYS A 234 -2.22 -1.57 -22.54
C LYS A 234 -1.04 -0.59 -22.54
N ALA A 235 -1.05 0.42 -21.66
CA ALA A 235 0.02 1.42 -21.55
C ALA A 235 1.37 0.79 -21.18
N THR A 236 1.37 -0.35 -20.51
CA THR A 236 2.57 -1.10 -20.11
C THR A 236 3.31 -1.76 -21.26
N THR A 237 2.69 -1.94 -22.43
CA THR A 237 3.36 -2.58 -23.58
C THR A 237 4.54 -1.76 -24.13
N LYS A 238 4.55 -0.43 -23.99
CA LYS A 238 5.71 0.40 -24.35
C LYS A 238 6.86 0.32 -23.33
N VAL A 239 6.52 0.12 -22.08
CA VAL A 239 7.48 -0.06 -20.97
C VAL A 239 8.11 -1.47 -21.04
N SER A 240 7.41 -2.44 -21.65
CA SER A 240 7.88 -3.83 -21.77
C SER A 240 9.19 -3.98 -22.54
N LYS A 241 9.57 -3.01 -23.41
CA LYS A 241 10.88 -3.02 -24.10
C LYS A 241 12.06 -2.94 -23.14
N TYR A 242 11.88 -2.27 -21.98
CA TYR A 242 12.91 -2.13 -20.94
C TYR A 242 12.84 -3.26 -19.90
N PHE A 243 11.77 -4.06 -19.90
CA PHE A 243 11.56 -5.20 -19.00
C PHE A 243 11.48 -6.52 -19.78
N ALA A 244 12.22 -6.60 -20.88
CA ALA A 244 12.22 -7.75 -21.80
C ALA A 244 12.89 -9.04 -21.23
N PHE A 245 13.21 -9.03 -19.93
CA PHE A 245 13.80 -10.19 -19.26
C PHE A 245 12.70 -11.18 -18.86
N ASP A 246 12.92 -12.46 -19.13
CA ASP A 246 11.99 -13.53 -18.75
C ASP A 246 12.12 -13.86 -17.25
N ASN A 247 11.62 -12.95 -16.42
CA ASN A 247 11.60 -13.09 -14.98
C ASN A 247 10.14 -13.09 -14.50
N PRO A 248 9.66 -14.12 -13.79
CA PRO A 248 8.29 -14.18 -13.28
C PRO A 248 7.88 -12.97 -12.43
N GLN A 249 8.80 -12.44 -11.61
CA GLN A 249 8.52 -11.25 -10.79
C GLN A 249 8.31 -9.99 -11.65
N LEU A 250 9.07 -9.82 -12.74
CA LEU A 250 8.86 -8.71 -13.68
C LEU A 250 7.53 -8.84 -14.41
N LYS A 251 7.11 -10.07 -14.77
CA LYS A 251 5.78 -10.31 -15.36
C LYS A 251 4.66 -9.90 -14.41
N MET A 252 4.75 -10.22 -13.12
CA MET A 252 3.76 -9.81 -12.11
C MET A 252 3.66 -8.28 -12.00
N ILE A 253 4.78 -7.57 -11.97
CA ILE A 253 4.82 -6.09 -11.94
C ILE A 253 4.12 -5.48 -13.15
N THR A 254 4.31 -6.08 -14.34
CA THR A 254 3.77 -5.54 -15.61
C THR A 254 2.32 -5.94 -15.87
N THR A 255 1.83 -7.05 -15.32
CA THR A 255 0.45 -7.51 -15.48
C THR A 255 -0.48 -6.99 -14.40
N GLY A 256 0.06 -6.46 -13.30
CA GLY A 256 -0.71 -5.98 -12.16
C GLY A 256 -1.29 -7.11 -11.30
N THR A 257 -0.80 -8.34 -11.46
CA THR A 257 -1.08 -9.43 -10.54
C THR A 257 -0.32 -9.21 -9.24
N TRP A 258 -0.83 -9.79 -8.13
CA TRP A 258 -0.15 -9.69 -6.84
C TRP A 258 1.26 -10.28 -6.95
N GLU A 259 2.23 -9.56 -6.42
CA GLU A 259 3.61 -10.03 -6.40
C GLU A 259 3.76 -11.13 -5.35
N ILE A 260 4.22 -12.30 -5.78
CA ILE A 260 4.52 -13.42 -4.92
C ILE A 260 6.01 -13.70 -5.06
N ALA A 261 6.74 -13.70 -3.94
CA ALA A 261 8.15 -14.11 -3.95
C ALA A 261 8.26 -15.62 -4.22
N LEU A 262 9.35 -16.02 -4.83
CA LEU A 262 9.67 -17.45 -4.97
C LEU A 262 10.31 -17.92 -3.67
N TYR A 263 9.73 -18.95 -3.07
CA TYR A 263 10.20 -19.56 -1.84
C TYR A 263 10.84 -20.93 -2.12
N ARG A 264 11.69 -21.38 -1.20
CA ARG A 264 12.33 -22.71 -1.30
C ARG A 264 11.27 -23.78 -1.07
N HIS A 265 11.04 -24.63 -2.06
CA HIS A 265 10.20 -25.81 -1.92
C HIS A 265 10.91 -26.92 -1.13
N ALA A 266 10.13 -27.90 -0.66
CA ALA A 266 10.66 -29.03 0.09
C ALA A 266 11.82 -29.70 -0.66
N PRO A 267 12.89 -30.10 0.06
CA PRO A 267 13.92 -30.93 -0.53
C PRO A 267 13.34 -32.30 -0.96
N GLU A 268 14.00 -32.93 -1.91
CA GLU A 268 13.62 -34.27 -2.35
C GLU A 268 13.57 -35.25 -1.19
N GLN A 269 12.56 -36.15 -1.22
CA GLN A 269 12.36 -37.21 -0.23
C GLN A 269 12.20 -36.74 1.23
N LEU A 270 11.77 -35.50 1.47
CA LEU A 270 11.55 -34.97 2.82
C LEU A 270 10.62 -35.88 3.65
N SER A 271 9.59 -36.45 3.03
CA SER A 271 8.64 -37.36 3.67
C SER A 271 9.24 -38.66 4.20
N HIS A 272 10.46 -39.02 3.79
CA HIS A 272 11.18 -40.19 4.30
C HIS A 272 11.95 -39.91 5.59
N HIS A 273 11.97 -38.64 6.03
CA HIS A 273 12.66 -38.25 7.24
C HIS A 273 11.69 -38.05 8.42
N PRO A 274 12.09 -38.32 9.66
CA PRO A 274 11.20 -38.16 10.82
C PRO A 274 10.94 -36.70 11.14
N ILE A 275 9.69 -36.41 11.53
CA ILE A 275 9.29 -35.15 12.14
C ILE A 275 9.65 -35.24 13.64
N ILE A 276 10.45 -34.31 14.13
CA ILE A 276 10.86 -34.23 15.53
C ILE A 276 10.02 -33.28 16.35
N LEU A 277 9.38 -32.31 15.74
CA LEU A 277 8.51 -31.33 16.39
C LEU A 277 7.52 -30.75 15.39
N THR A 278 6.26 -30.62 15.80
CA THR A 278 5.24 -29.86 15.09
C THR A 278 4.82 -28.67 15.92
N PHE A 279 4.63 -27.51 15.29
CA PHE A 279 4.13 -26.30 15.91
C PHE A 279 3.26 -25.52 14.94
N PHE A 280 2.52 -24.53 15.44
CA PHE A 280 1.57 -23.78 14.63
C PHE A 280 1.77 -22.28 14.75
N VAL A 281 1.32 -21.58 13.70
CA VAL A 281 1.18 -20.13 13.64
C VAL A 281 -0.26 -19.82 13.28
N ILE A 282 -0.94 -19.04 14.11
CA ILE A 282 -2.27 -18.48 13.83
C ILE A 282 -2.08 -17.00 13.57
N TYR A 283 -2.24 -16.60 12.32
CA TYR A 283 -1.98 -15.23 11.88
C TYR A 283 -2.91 -14.84 10.73
N ASP A 284 -3.50 -13.64 10.81
CA ASP A 284 -4.41 -13.09 9.79
C ASP A 284 -5.55 -14.06 9.41
N GLY A 285 -6.17 -14.70 10.46
CA GLY A 285 -7.26 -15.66 10.32
C GLY A 285 -6.87 -17.00 9.70
N ARG A 286 -5.57 -17.32 9.59
CA ARG A 286 -5.04 -18.55 8.99
C ARG A 286 -4.22 -19.34 9.98
N THR A 287 -4.28 -20.65 9.85
CA THR A 287 -3.41 -21.55 10.60
C THR A 287 -2.35 -22.14 9.66
N ILE A 288 -1.09 -21.97 10.02
CA ILE A 288 0.06 -22.51 9.31
C ILE A 288 0.75 -23.51 10.23
N GLN A 289 1.08 -24.69 9.72
CA GLN A 289 1.83 -25.71 10.43
C GLN A 289 3.31 -25.63 10.05
N GLY A 290 4.18 -25.69 11.05
CA GLY A 290 5.61 -25.86 10.87
C GLY A 290 6.05 -27.21 11.44
N ASP A 291 6.58 -28.07 10.58
CA ASP A 291 7.15 -29.35 10.95
C ASP A 291 8.67 -29.28 10.91
N ILE A 292 9.31 -29.61 12.02
CA ILE A 292 10.77 -29.75 12.06
C ILE A 292 11.12 -31.17 11.70
N TYR A 293 11.80 -31.34 10.57
CA TYR A 293 12.33 -32.61 10.11
C TYR A 293 13.80 -32.76 10.48
N GLN A 294 14.21 -33.97 10.88
CA GLN A 294 15.61 -34.35 10.90
C GLN A 294 16.04 -34.74 9.49
N TYR A 295 16.46 -33.79 8.70
CA TYR A 295 16.86 -34.01 7.31
C TYR A 295 18.37 -34.18 7.23
N LYS A 296 18.82 -35.40 6.87
CA LYS A 296 20.26 -35.75 6.88
C LYS A 296 20.89 -35.40 8.24
N ASP A 297 21.94 -34.60 8.23
CA ASP A 297 22.71 -34.23 9.43
C ASP A 297 22.23 -32.96 10.12
N ALA A 298 21.16 -32.31 9.63
CA ALA A 298 20.69 -31.04 10.17
C ALA A 298 19.16 -30.93 10.19
N PRO A 299 18.57 -30.32 11.23
CA PRO A 299 17.14 -30.04 11.24
C PRO A 299 16.78 -28.89 10.31
N LEU A 300 15.56 -28.98 9.75
CA LEU A 300 14.95 -27.91 8.94
C LEU A 300 13.46 -27.78 9.29
N ILE A 301 12.86 -26.62 8.99
CA ILE A 301 11.41 -26.41 9.11
C ILE A 301 10.79 -26.52 7.71
N PHE A 302 9.72 -27.30 7.64
CA PHE A 302 8.82 -27.31 6.48
C PHE A 302 7.48 -26.69 6.87
N TRP A 303 7.08 -25.64 6.14
CA TRP A 303 5.86 -24.90 6.38
C TRP A 303 4.78 -25.28 5.38
N HIS A 304 3.56 -25.54 5.88
CA HIS A 304 2.40 -25.83 5.03
C HIS A 304 1.10 -25.33 5.69
N PRO A 305 0.02 -25.13 4.88
CA PRO A 305 -1.28 -24.73 5.43
C PRO A 305 -1.85 -25.81 6.34
N LYS A 306 -2.54 -25.39 7.41
CA LYS A 306 -3.32 -26.26 8.28
C LYS A 306 -4.80 -25.97 8.10
N THR A 307 -5.54 -26.92 7.56
CA THR A 307 -6.98 -26.77 7.25
C THR A 307 -7.90 -27.52 8.24
N THR A 308 -7.32 -28.29 9.16
CA THR A 308 -8.05 -28.99 10.21
C THR A 308 -7.73 -28.40 11.58
N GLU A 309 -8.57 -28.64 12.56
CA GLU A 309 -8.34 -28.19 13.95
C GLU A 309 -7.02 -28.74 14.52
N ILE A 310 -6.42 -27.97 15.44
CA ILE A 310 -5.26 -28.41 16.23
C ILE A 310 -5.78 -29.36 17.30
N LYS A 311 -5.31 -30.61 17.27
CA LYS A 311 -5.87 -31.67 18.13
C LYS A 311 -5.60 -31.50 19.64
N ASP A 312 -4.49 -30.89 20.00
CA ASP A 312 -4.07 -30.70 21.40
C ASP A 312 -3.40 -29.33 21.56
N PRO A 313 -4.20 -28.26 21.55
CA PRO A 313 -3.64 -26.91 21.58
C PRO A 313 -2.89 -26.61 22.89
N ASP A 314 -3.34 -27.18 24.03
CA ASP A 314 -2.77 -26.86 25.34
C ASP A 314 -1.34 -27.38 25.54
N HIS A 315 -0.97 -28.44 24.82
CA HIS A 315 0.38 -29.06 24.88
C HIS A 315 1.20 -28.80 23.60
N THR A 316 0.73 -27.90 22.73
CA THR A 316 1.38 -27.62 21.48
C THR A 316 1.91 -26.20 21.45
N ILE A 317 3.08 -25.98 20.81
CA ILE A 317 3.61 -24.65 20.60
C ILE A 317 2.77 -23.94 19.53
N ILE A 318 2.16 -22.81 19.92
CA ILE A 318 1.35 -21.99 19.01
C ILE A 318 1.81 -20.53 19.12
N TYR A 319 2.10 -19.94 17.98
CA TYR A 319 2.33 -18.50 17.85
C TYR A 319 1.04 -17.84 17.37
N LYS A 320 0.52 -16.86 18.14
CA LYS A 320 -0.75 -16.14 17.87
C LYS A 320 -0.50 -14.65 17.68
N GLU A 321 -1.47 -13.92 17.15
CA GLU A 321 -1.40 -12.46 17.04
C GLU A 321 -1.53 -11.73 18.38
N ASP A 322 -2.27 -12.34 19.31
CA ASP A 322 -2.53 -11.86 20.65
C ASP A 322 -2.25 -12.98 21.68
N GLN A 323 -1.96 -12.59 22.90
CA GLN A 323 -1.75 -13.50 24.01
C GLN A 323 -2.96 -13.43 24.93
N GLU A 324 -4.01 -14.17 24.59
CA GLU A 324 -5.24 -14.24 25.38
C GLU A 324 -5.14 -15.21 26.57
N ASP A 325 -4.14 -16.09 26.58
CA ASP A 325 -3.97 -17.12 27.61
C ASP A 325 -2.58 -17.08 28.28
N SER A 326 -2.46 -17.69 29.45
CA SER A 326 -1.21 -17.76 30.20
C SER A 326 -0.34 -18.98 29.87
N ASN A 327 -0.68 -19.75 28.82
CA ASN A 327 0.07 -20.95 28.44
C ASN A 327 1.46 -20.55 27.91
N PRO A 328 2.58 -21.01 28.52
CA PRO A 328 3.93 -20.66 28.08
C PRO A 328 4.29 -21.20 26.69
N LEU A 329 3.50 -22.15 26.15
CA LEU A 329 3.64 -22.67 24.80
C LEU A 329 2.99 -21.75 23.75
N HIS A 330 2.10 -20.82 24.18
CA HIS A 330 1.44 -19.85 23.33
C HIS A 330 2.15 -18.51 23.42
N GLN A 331 2.59 -17.97 22.30
CA GLN A 331 3.37 -16.74 22.27
C GLN A 331 3.07 -15.91 21.03
N ILE A 332 3.23 -14.60 21.16
CA ILE A 332 3.16 -13.66 20.02
C ILE A 332 4.47 -13.70 19.24
N TYR A 333 5.61 -13.70 19.94
CA TYR A 333 6.92 -13.49 19.37
C TYR A 333 7.76 -14.77 19.38
N TYR A 334 8.11 -15.27 18.19
CA TYR A 334 8.95 -16.47 18.10
C TYR A 334 10.34 -16.31 18.71
N MET A 335 10.85 -15.06 18.80
CA MET A 335 12.14 -14.75 19.41
C MET A 335 12.11 -14.75 20.94
N ALA A 336 10.94 -14.63 21.56
CA ALA A 336 10.76 -14.62 23.01
C ALA A 336 10.64 -16.04 23.62
N GLY A 337 10.95 -17.08 22.85
CA GLY A 337 10.80 -18.47 23.24
C GLY A 337 11.51 -18.83 24.53
N GLN A 338 10.75 -19.39 25.51
CA GLN A 338 11.24 -19.77 26.82
C GLN A 338 11.72 -21.22 26.85
N THR A 339 11.06 -22.12 26.11
CA THR A 339 11.39 -23.55 26.09
C THR A 339 12.56 -23.85 25.13
N LYS A 340 13.20 -25.03 25.34
CA LYS A 340 14.24 -25.50 24.42
C LYS A 340 13.73 -25.64 22.98
N ALA A 341 12.52 -26.15 22.81
CA ALA A 341 11.89 -26.32 21.51
C ALA A 341 11.65 -24.97 20.78
N GLN A 342 11.12 -23.98 21.50
CA GLN A 342 10.92 -22.63 20.94
C GLN A 342 12.25 -21.96 20.53
N LYS A 343 13.33 -22.19 21.31
CA LYS A 343 14.68 -21.71 20.96
C LYS A 343 15.22 -22.37 19.69
N VAL A 344 14.93 -23.65 19.47
CA VAL A 344 15.29 -24.37 18.23
C VAL A 344 14.53 -23.80 17.05
N ILE A 345 13.21 -23.57 17.15
CA ILE A 345 12.39 -22.93 16.12
C ILE A 345 13.00 -21.58 15.73
N ALA A 346 13.25 -20.72 16.72
CA ALA A 346 13.84 -19.40 16.49
C ALA A 346 15.23 -19.47 15.82
N ALA A 347 16.05 -20.44 16.19
CA ALA A 347 17.37 -20.63 15.60
C ALA A 347 17.28 -21.06 14.12
N LEU A 348 16.40 -22.00 13.79
CA LEU A 348 16.19 -22.47 12.41
C LEU A 348 15.64 -21.36 11.51
N ILE A 349 14.72 -20.55 12.01
CA ILE A 349 14.19 -19.38 11.28
C ILE A 349 15.32 -18.38 11.02
N ARG A 350 16.13 -18.01 12.00
CA ARG A 350 17.28 -17.10 11.85
C ARG A 350 18.33 -17.62 10.87
N GLN A 351 18.59 -18.93 10.88
CA GLN A 351 19.51 -19.59 9.96
C GLN A 351 18.93 -19.80 8.56
N GLN A 352 17.69 -19.36 8.31
CA GLN A 352 16.97 -19.54 7.04
C GLN A 352 16.88 -21.03 6.58
N LYS A 353 16.85 -21.94 7.56
CA LYS A 353 16.64 -23.38 7.33
C LYS A 353 15.14 -23.68 7.23
N THR A 354 14.46 -22.98 6.30
CA THR A 354 13.01 -23.02 6.13
C THR A 354 12.66 -23.33 4.68
N PHE A 355 11.67 -24.20 4.51
CA PHE A 355 11.12 -24.63 3.23
C PHE A 355 9.59 -24.55 3.29
N TYR A 356 8.93 -24.46 2.15
CA TYR A 356 7.51 -24.13 2.06
C TYR A 356 6.80 -25.05 1.08
N ALA A 357 5.54 -25.41 1.38
CA ALA A 357 4.71 -26.22 0.50
C ALA A 357 4.43 -25.50 -0.83
N ASP A 358 4.21 -24.19 -0.73
CA ASP A 358 3.95 -23.31 -1.86
C ASP A 358 4.38 -21.86 -1.56
N ASN A 359 4.35 -21.01 -2.58
CA ASN A 359 4.73 -19.60 -2.44
C ASN A 359 3.77 -18.80 -1.56
N GLU A 360 2.48 -19.16 -1.52
CA GLU A 360 1.48 -18.50 -0.68
C GLU A 360 1.77 -18.73 0.80
N THR A 361 2.09 -19.96 1.17
CA THR A 361 2.56 -20.32 2.52
C THR A 361 3.80 -19.52 2.89
N GLY A 362 4.75 -19.38 1.97
CA GLY A 362 5.96 -18.57 2.17
C GLY A 362 5.64 -17.10 2.44
N GLU A 363 4.71 -16.50 1.71
CA GLU A 363 4.26 -15.11 1.94
C GLU A 363 3.56 -14.96 3.31
N ASN A 364 2.71 -15.91 3.69
CA ASN A 364 2.01 -15.90 4.97
C ASN A 364 3.00 -15.97 6.15
N VAL A 365 3.94 -16.91 6.10
CA VAL A 365 5.01 -17.04 7.12
C VAL A 365 5.86 -15.78 7.19
N LYS A 366 6.23 -15.20 6.05
CA LYS A 366 7.00 -13.95 6.02
C LYS A 366 6.24 -12.76 6.57
N ALA A 367 4.93 -12.68 6.33
CA ALA A 367 4.06 -11.66 6.91
C ALA A 367 4.02 -11.78 8.44
N TRP A 368 3.82 -13.00 8.96
CA TRP A 368 3.89 -13.28 10.38
C TRP A 368 5.27 -12.95 10.97
N MET A 369 6.37 -13.36 10.34
CA MET A 369 7.72 -13.02 10.81
C MET A 369 7.95 -11.51 10.93
N ARG A 370 7.43 -10.72 9.97
CA ARG A 370 7.49 -9.25 10.02
C ARG A 370 6.64 -8.66 11.15
N PHE A 371 5.50 -9.26 11.42
CA PHE A 371 4.65 -8.89 12.55
C PHE A 371 5.40 -9.13 13.87
N THR A 372 5.98 -10.32 14.05
CA THR A 372 6.66 -10.72 15.29
C THR A 372 8.03 -10.05 15.47
N SER A 373 8.69 -9.57 14.42
CA SER A 373 9.98 -8.88 14.54
C SER A 373 9.86 -7.44 15.02
N LYS A 374 8.68 -6.84 14.95
CA LYS A 374 8.45 -5.44 15.39
C LYS A 374 8.46 -5.20 16.89
N ALA A 375 8.43 -6.24 17.68
CA ALA A 375 8.36 -6.15 19.15
C ALA A 375 9.72 -6.21 19.86
N VAL A 376 10.81 -6.19 19.12
CA VAL A 376 12.18 -6.25 19.67
C VAL A 376 12.91 -4.91 19.50
N ILE A 377 12.15 -3.82 19.22
CA ILE A 377 12.70 -2.45 19.18
C ILE A 377 12.01 -1.59 20.24
#